data_fde0a8115c5120b3321292c6c5515206
#
_entry.id   fde0a8115c5120b3321292c6c5515206
#
_cell.length_a   1.000
_cell.length_b   1.000
_cell.length_c   1.000
_cell.angle_alpha   90.00
_cell.angle_beta   90.00
_cell.angle_gamma   90.00
#
_symmetry.space_group_name_H-M   'P 1'
#
loop_
_entity.id
_entity.type
_entity.pdbx_description
1 polymer ?
#
loop_
_entity_poly.entity_id
_entity_poly.type
_entity_poly.pdbx_seq_one_letter_code
_entity_poly.pdbx_strand_id
1 'polypeptide(L)'
;SVLHVFNWVSTLFMKPIPDSARRAIPFKFMIFSIAFIIYGGATAFLNAQIAPDSDFIHNTYWIPAHFHAMFFGFSGQMAIAGFYFLYPYFTGRMYNQTLGNWHFWLWQIGLFIKITGMGVAGYLYFPRWVYDYLQMPGWAESQLFITIGGYMVGLGFLIFVFNVAWSARYGKPAADDPWPVEGGEAETAAPAAPAE
;
A
#
# COMPACT_ATOMS: atom_id res chain seq x y z
N SER A 1 7.22 -8.67 15.23
CA SER A 1 7.01 -8.21 13.82
C SER A 1 7.83 -9.01 12.81
N VAL A 2 9.11 -9.35 13.07
CA VAL A 2 9.95 -10.12 12.12
C VAL A 2 9.33 -11.46 11.76
N LEU A 3 8.82 -12.22 12.74
CA LEU A 3 8.16 -13.50 12.51
C LEU A 3 6.91 -13.37 11.62
N HIS A 4 6.13 -12.31 11.78
CA HIS A 4 4.95 -12.08 10.92
C HIS A 4 5.34 -11.80 9.47
N VAL A 5 6.37 -10.95 9.25
CA VAL A 5 6.89 -10.68 7.92
C VAL A 5 7.48 -11.97 7.31
N PHE A 6 8.25 -12.74 8.10
CA PHE A 6 8.80 -14.02 7.67
C PHE A 6 7.70 -15.00 7.24
N ASN A 7 6.67 -15.20 8.07
CA ASN A 7 5.57 -16.11 7.75
C ASN A 7 4.85 -15.66 6.48
N TRP A 8 4.58 -14.37 6.35
CA TRP A 8 3.91 -13.84 5.19
C TRP A 8 4.74 -13.99 3.91
N VAL A 9 6.01 -13.60 3.93
CA VAL A 9 6.93 -13.76 2.80
C VAL A 9 7.07 -15.25 2.45
N SER A 10 7.28 -16.11 3.45
CA SER A 10 7.37 -17.56 3.23
C SER A 10 6.13 -18.12 2.55
N THR A 11 4.93 -17.70 2.99
CA THR A 11 3.66 -18.13 2.37
C THR A 11 3.60 -17.76 0.89
N LEU A 12 4.10 -16.58 0.51
CA LEU A 12 4.15 -16.14 -0.89
C LEU A 12 5.09 -16.98 -1.77
N PHE A 13 6.14 -17.55 -1.17
CA PHE A 13 7.13 -18.35 -1.90
C PHE A 13 6.92 -19.85 -1.80
N MET A 14 5.98 -20.34 -0.97
CA MET A 14 5.72 -21.77 -0.80
C MET A 14 5.08 -22.42 -2.03
N LYS A 15 4.33 -21.68 -2.81
CA LYS A 15 3.70 -22.15 -4.06
C LYS A 15 3.89 -21.12 -5.18
N PRO A 16 3.95 -21.57 -6.45
CA PRO A 16 3.93 -20.64 -7.57
C PRO A 16 2.67 -19.78 -7.53
N ILE A 17 2.84 -18.48 -7.67
CA ILE A 17 1.70 -17.54 -7.73
C ILE A 17 1.21 -17.51 -9.19
N PRO A 18 -0.06 -17.82 -9.47
CA PRO A 18 -0.63 -17.76 -10.81
C PRO A 18 -0.51 -16.36 -11.42
N ASP A 19 -0.34 -16.27 -12.73
CA ASP A 19 -0.20 -14.99 -13.44
C ASP A 19 -1.45 -14.12 -13.32
N SER A 20 -2.64 -14.73 -13.24
CA SER A 20 -3.90 -14.03 -12.94
C SER A 20 -3.85 -13.31 -11.60
N ALA A 21 -3.38 -13.97 -10.54
CA ALA A 21 -3.23 -13.39 -9.21
C ALA A 21 -2.17 -12.28 -9.18
N ARG A 22 -1.03 -12.47 -9.86
CA ARG A 22 0.03 -11.44 -9.94
C ARG A 22 -0.45 -10.14 -10.55
N ARG A 23 -1.38 -10.20 -11.50
CA ARG A 23 -1.96 -9.03 -12.19
C ARG A 23 -3.09 -8.38 -11.41
N ALA A 24 -3.63 -9.06 -10.41
CA ALA A 24 -4.72 -8.55 -9.60
C ALA A 24 -4.28 -7.33 -8.75
N ILE A 25 -5.15 -6.34 -8.64
CA ILE A 25 -4.87 -5.12 -7.86
C ILE A 25 -4.59 -5.43 -6.39
N PRO A 26 -5.35 -6.30 -5.69
CA PRO A 26 -5.05 -6.69 -4.32
C PRO A 26 -3.61 -7.15 -4.13
N PHE A 27 -3.15 -8.03 -5.02
CA PHE A 27 -1.80 -8.58 -4.94
C PHE A 27 -0.72 -7.50 -5.12
N LYS A 28 -0.91 -6.57 -6.06
CA LYS A 28 0.02 -5.46 -6.27
C LYS A 28 0.18 -4.60 -5.03
N PHE A 29 -0.92 -4.18 -4.41
CA PHE A 29 -0.87 -3.40 -3.16
C PHE A 29 -0.21 -4.18 -2.03
N MET A 30 -0.54 -5.47 -1.89
CA MET A 30 0.05 -6.34 -0.89
C MET A 30 1.57 -6.45 -1.03
N ILE A 31 2.08 -6.70 -2.24
CA ILE A 31 3.53 -6.83 -2.47
C ILE A 31 4.26 -5.52 -2.24
N PHE A 32 3.72 -4.39 -2.71
CA PHE A 32 4.37 -3.10 -2.52
C PHE A 32 4.37 -2.65 -1.05
N SER A 33 3.42 -3.10 -0.25
CA SER A 33 3.42 -2.82 1.19
C SER A 33 4.64 -3.41 1.91
N ILE A 34 5.24 -4.51 1.38
CA ILE A 34 6.48 -5.10 1.92
C ILE A 34 7.64 -4.10 1.85
N ALA A 35 7.78 -3.38 0.74
CA ALA A 35 8.84 -2.39 0.59
C ALA A 35 8.72 -1.28 1.65
N PHE A 36 7.49 -0.85 1.93
CA PHE A 36 7.25 0.19 2.92
C PHE A 36 7.43 -0.28 4.36
N ILE A 37 7.12 -1.54 4.70
CA ILE A 37 7.43 -2.05 6.07
C ILE A 37 8.94 -2.19 6.26
N ILE A 38 9.70 -2.54 5.22
CA ILE A 38 11.17 -2.60 5.30
C ILE A 38 11.72 -1.19 5.50
N TYR A 39 11.29 -0.22 4.70
CA TYR A 39 11.67 1.20 4.85
C TYR A 39 11.27 1.73 6.24
N GLY A 40 10.03 1.51 6.65
CA GLY A 40 9.53 1.94 7.96
C GLY A 40 10.27 1.28 9.13
N GLY A 41 10.64 0.00 8.99
CA GLY A 41 11.45 -0.71 9.98
C GLY A 41 12.85 -0.12 10.10
N ALA A 42 13.51 0.19 8.98
CA ALA A 42 14.83 0.83 8.98
C ALA A 42 14.78 2.23 9.61
N THR A 43 13.78 3.04 9.26
CA THR A 43 13.60 4.38 9.86
C THR A 43 13.23 4.30 11.33
N ALA A 44 12.45 3.30 11.76
CA ALA A 44 12.17 3.04 13.17
C ALA A 44 13.43 2.71 13.96
N PHE A 45 14.31 1.88 13.39
CA PHE A 45 15.59 1.55 14.03
C PHE A 45 16.45 2.80 14.24
N LEU A 46 16.53 3.69 13.24
CA LEU A 46 17.25 4.96 13.37
C LEU A 46 16.61 5.86 14.45
N ASN A 47 15.27 5.91 14.51
CA ASN A 47 14.55 6.66 15.55
C ASN A 47 14.80 6.13 16.97
N ALA A 48 15.12 4.85 17.13
CA ALA A 48 15.32 4.19 18.42
C ALA A 48 16.76 4.28 18.92
N GLN A 49 17.69 4.83 18.14
CA GLN A 49 19.09 4.97 18.58
C GLN A 49 19.21 6.05 19.67
N ILE A 50 20.08 5.80 20.63
CA ILE A 50 20.41 6.74 21.74
C ILE A 50 21.49 7.75 21.30
N ALA A 51 21.92 7.71 20.06
CA ALA A 51 22.94 8.60 19.53
C ALA A 51 22.41 10.03 19.36
N PRO A 52 23.30 11.05 19.33
CA PRO A 52 22.92 12.46 19.14
C PRO A 52 22.01 12.69 17.93
N ASP A 53 22.16 11.88 16.88
CA ASP A 53 21.35 11.97 15.67
C ASP A 53 19.84 11.73 15.94
N SER A 54 19.49 10.85 16.86
CA SER A 54 18.10 10.58 17.22
C SER A 54 17.42 11.80 17.86
N ASP A 55 18.11 12.50 18.73
CA ASP A 55 17.57 13.69 19.40
C ASP A 55 17.33 14.83 18.42
N PHE A 56 18.20 14.97 17.40
CA PHE A 56 18.07 16.02 16.38
C PHE A 56 16.93 15.77 15.41
N ILE A 57 16.71 14.53 14.96
CA ILE A 57 15.68 14.21 13.95
C ILE A 57 14.29 13.99 14.56
N HIS A 58 14.18 13.77 15.87
CA HIS A 58 12.93 13.35 16.55
C HIS A 58 11.80 14.38 16.42
N ASN A 59 12.11 15.66 16.41
CA ASN A 59 11.15 16.76 16.25
C ASN A 59 11.08 17.31 14.83
N THR A 60 11.62 16.60 13.85
CA THR A 60 11.64 17.00 12.45
C THR A 60 10.64 16.23 11.61
N TYR A 61 10.56 16.55 10.31
CA TYR A 61 9.73 15.84 9.32
C TYR A 61 10.18 14.37 9.08
N TRP A 62 11.27 13.94 9.66
CA TRP A 62 11.67 12.52 9.69
C TRP A 62 10.62 11.63 10.33
N ILE A 63 10.02 12.08 11.45
CA ILE A 63 8.97 11.32 12.13
C ILE A 63 7.70 11.19 11.28
N PRO A 64 7.15 12.27 10.67
CA PRO A 64 6.10 12.13 9.67
C PRO A 64 6.45 11.21 8.50
N ALA A 65 7.70 11.22 7.99
CA ALA A 65 8.12 10.32 6.92
C ALA A 65 7.98 8.85 7.35
N HIS A 66 8.54 8.49 8.51
CA HIS A 66 8.39 7.16 9.09
C HIS A 66 6.91 6.77 9.27
N PHE A 67 6.12 7.67 9.87
CA PHE A 67 4.69 7.43 10.10
C PHE A 67 3.94 7.20 8.78
N HIS A 68 4.17 7.99 7.74
CA HIS A 68 3.52 7.82 6.44
C HIS A 68 3.92 6.51 5.77
N ALA A 69 5.16 6.07 5.90
CA ALA A 69 5.60 4.77 5.40
C ALA A 69 4.86 3.62 6.09
N MET A 70 4.73 3.67 7.41
CA MET A 70 4.07 2.61 8.16
C MET A 70 2.55 2.64 8.03
N PHE A 71 1.94 3.82 8.11
CA PHE A 71 0.48 3.94 8.11
C PHE A 71 -0.09 3.86 6.68
N PHE A 72 0.37 4.69 5.74
CA PHE A 72 -0.13 4.70 4.37
C PHE A 72 0.56 3.68 3.48
N GLY A 73 1.87 3.49 3.66
CA GLY A 73 2.68 2.59 2.84
C GLY A 73 2.51 1.12 3.20
N PHE A 74 2.36 0.78 4.48
CA PHE A 74 2.15 -0.61 4.90
C PHE A 74 0.69 -0.89 5.26
N SER A 75 0.20 -0.38 6.39
CA SER A 75 -1.13 -0.75 6.90
C SER A 75 -2.27 -0.31 5.98
N GLY A 76 -2.20 0.91 5.45
CA GLY A 76 -3.19 1.45 4.53
C GLY A 76 -3.25 0.67 3.22
N GLN A 77 -2.10 0.30 2.66
CA GLN A 77 -2.06 -0.52 1.45
C GLN A 77 -2.63 -1.92 1.67
N MET A 78 -2.38 -2.52 2.83
CA MET A 78 -2.96 -3.82 3.17
C MET A 78 -4.49 -3.73 3.32
N ALA A 79 -4.99 -2.64 3.91
CA ALA A 79 -6.43 -2.39 3.98
C ALA A 79 -7.05 -2.20 2.58
N ILE A 80 -6.40 -1.44 1.70
CA ILE A 80 -6.83 -1.27 0.30
C ILE A 80 -6.78 -2.60 -0.45
N ALA A 81 -5.73 -3.40 -0.28
CA ALA A 81 -5.63 -4.74 -0.86
C ALA A 81 -6.80 -5.63 -0.41
N GLY A 82 -7.06 -5.67 0.89
CA GLY A 82 -8.19 -6.41 1.47
C GLY A 82 -9.53 -5.94 0.93
N PHE A 83 -9.72 -4.63 0.80
CA PHE A 83 -10.94 -4.06 0.24
C PHE A 83 -11.15 -4.50 -1.23
N TYR A 84 -10.15 -4.39 -2.09
CA TYR A 84 -10.25 -4.84 -3.48
C TYR A 84 -10.47 -6.35 -3.59
N PHE A 85 -9.84 -7.13 -2.69
CA PHE A 85 -10.01 -8.58 -2.64
C PHE A 85 -11.46 -8.96 -2.29
N LEU A 86 -12.03 -8.31 -1.27
CA LEU A 86 -13.38 -8.59 -0.78
C LEU A 86 -14.48 -7.92 -1.61
N TYR A 87 -14.15 -6.92 -2.43
CA TYR A 87 -15.10 -6.13 -3.20
C TYR A 87 -16.11 -6.96 -4.02
N PRO A 88 -15.68 -7.98 -4.80
CA PRO A 88 -16.63 -8.80 -5.57
C PRO A 88 -17.58 -9.60 -4.68
N TYR A 89 -17.16 -10.01 -3.49
CA TYR A 89 -18.02 -10.75 -2.56
C TYR A 89 -19.11 -9.86 -1.94
N PHE A 90 -18.81 -8.57 -1.71
CA PHE A 90 -19.80 -7.65 -1.15
C PHE A 90 -20.77 -7.11 -2.19
N THR A 91 -20.31 -6.92 -3.42
CA THR A 91 -21.09 -6.23 -4.46
C THR A 91 -21.66 -7.16 -5.51
N GLY A 92 -21.18 -8.40 -5.60
CA GLY A 92 -21.45 -9.32 -6.72
C GLY A 92 -20.88 -8.83 -8.06
N ARG A 93 -19.98 -7.85 -8.05
CA ARG A 93 -19.42 -7.22 -9.26
C ARG A 93 -17.92 -7.03 -9.15
N MET A 94 -17.24 -7.11 -10.30
CA MET A 94 -15.81 -6.81 -10.40
C MET A 94 -15.60 -5.30 -10.56
N TYR A 95 -14.58 -4.78 -9.87
CA TYR A 95 -14.12 -3.40 -10.08
C TYR A 95 -13.45 -3.22 -11.45
N ASN A 96 -13.35 -1.98 -11.92
CA ASN A 96 -12.65 -1.69 -13.16
C ASN A 96 -11.14 -1.78 -12.95
N GLN A 97 -10.50 -2.72 -13.66
CA GLN A 97 -9.07 -3.03 -13.55
C GLN A 97 -8.18 -1.85 -13.99
N THR A 98 -8.59 -1.11 -15.01
CA THR A 98 -7.82 0.04 -15.51
C THR A 98 -7.79 1.17 -14.46
N LEU A 99 -8.96 1.51 -13.90
CA LEU A 99 -9.03 2.50 -12.81
C LEU A 99 -8.28 2.03 -11.56
N GLY A 100 -8.34 0.72 -11.25
CA GLY A 100 -7.55 0.12 -10.17
C GLY A 100 -6.05 0.27 -10.40
N ASN A 101 -5.55 0.10 -11.63
CA ASN A 101 -4.15 0.32 -11.98
C ASN A 101 -3.75 1.79 -11.86
N TRP A 102 -4.59 2.73 -12.31
CA TRP A 102 -4.33 4.16 -12.13
C TRP A 102 -4.24 4.53 -10.64
N HIS A 103 -5.21 4.06 -9.83
CA HIS A 103 -5.16 4.22 -8.37
C HIS A 103 -3.83 3.68 -7.81
N PHE A 104 -3.47 2.45 -8.17
CA PHE A 104 -2.25 1.81 -7.68
C PHE A 104 -1.01 2.64 -7.99
N TRP A 105 -0.78 3.02 -9.26
CA TRP A 105 0.44 3.73 -9.63
C TRP A 105 0.51 5.15 -9.08
N LEU A 106 -0.59 5.89 -9.08
CA LEU A 106 -0.64 7.23 -8.46
C LEU A 106 -0.36 7.16 -6.97
N TRP A 107 -0.90 6.14 -6.30
CA TRP A 107 -0.64 5.91 -4.88
C TRP A 107 0.83 5.58 -4.63
N GLN A 108 1.43 4.63 -5.36
CA GLN A 108 2.82 4.22 -5.15
C GLN A 108 3.80 5.36 -5.42
N ILE A 109 3.70 5.98 -6.59
CA ILE A 109 4.62 7.05 -6.99
C ILE A 109 4.43 8.27 -6.08
N GLY A 110 3.19 8.67 -5.83
CA GLY A 110 2.87 9.82 -4.98
C GLY A 110 3.36 9.62 -3.55
N LEU A 111 3.13 8.44 -2.98
CA LEU A 111 3.56 8.12 -1.62
C LEU A 111 5.09 8.07 -1.52
N PHE A 112 5.77 7.48 -2.51
CA PHE A 112 7.23 7.44 -2.55
C PHE A 112 7.83 8.85 -2.61
N ILE A 113 7.34 9.71 -3.49
CA ILE A 113 7.77 11.12 -3.61
C ILE A 113 7.52 11.85 -2.27
N LYS A 114 6.33 11.70 -1.70
CA LYS A 114 5.95 12.36 -0.44
C LYS A 114 6.84 11.94 0.72
N ILE A 115 7.05 10.63 0.92
CA ILE A 115 7.87 10.10 2.01
C ILE A 115 9.33 10.49 1.85
N THR A 116 9.86 10.43 0.62
CA THR A 116 11.23 10.86 0.33
C THR A 116 11.41 12.35 0.61
N GLY A 117 10.47 13.19 0.15
CA GLY A 117 10.48 14.62 0.46
C GLY A 117 10.45 14.91 1.96
N MET A 118 9.59 14.20 2.71
CA MET A 118 9.55 14.31 4.17
C MET A 118 10.84 13.84 4.84
N GLY A 119 11.44 12.73 4.36
CA GLY A 119 12.70 12.22 4.88
C GLY A 119 13.85 13.21 4.66
N VAL A 120 13.95 13.77 3.46
CA VAL A 120 14.95 14.81 3.14
C VAL A 120 14.73 16.05 3.98
N ALA A 121 13.50 16.58 4.07
CA ALA A 121 13.17 17.71 4.92
C ALA A 121 13.56 17.44 6.37
N GLY A 122 13.26 16.24 6.88
CA GLY A 122 13.61 15.84 8.24
C GLY A 122 15.12 15.78 8.48
N TYR A 123 15.88 15.26 7.51
CA TYR A 123 17.34 15.22 7.56
C TYR A 123 17.97 16.63 7.49
N LEU A 124 17.30 17.57 6.82
CA LEU A 124 17.66 19.00 6.81
C LEU A 124 17.12 19.75 8.03
N TYR A 125 16.70 19.04 9.08
CA TYR A 125 16.17 19.59 10.33
C TYR A 125 14.92 20.44 10.18
N PHE A 126 14.11 20.24 9.13
CA PHE A 126 12.83 20.92 9.01
C PHE A 126 11.91 20.50 10.18
N PRO A 127 11.50 21.47 11.03
CA PRO A 127 10.72 21.15 12.22
C PRO A 127 9.29 20.72 11.84
N ARG A 128 8.73 19.79 12.59
CA ARG A 128 7.29 19.50 12.52
C ARG A 128 6.49 20.49 13.38
N TRP A 129 5.20 20.56 13.17
CA TRP A 129 4.28 21.41 13.93
C TRP A 129 4.46 22.91 13.71
N VAL A 130 5.00 23.34 12.59
CA VAL A 130 5.11 24.75 12.20
C VAL A 130 4.13 25.06 11.06
N TYR A 131 3.52 26.24 11.13
CA TYR A 131 2.67 26.76 10.05
C TYR A 131 3.43 27.74 9.14
N ASP A 132 4.51 28.30 9.64
CA ASP A 132 5.42 29.19 8.93
C ASP A 132 6.87 28.84 9.28
N TYR A 133 7.80 29.09 8.37
CA TYR A 133 9.19 28.72 8.53
C TYR A 133 10.14 29.65 7.78
N LEU A 134 11.36 29.74 8.28
CA LEU A 134 12.44 30.50 7.64
C LEU A 134 12.83 29.84 6.30
N GLN A 135 13.27 30.68 5.36
CA GLN A 135 13.78 30.20 4.07
C GLN A 135 15.18 29.60 4.25
N MET A 136 15.24 28.31 4.50
CA MET A 136 16.49 27.54 4.59
C MET A 136 16.72 26.73 3.31
N PRO A 137 17.99 26.56 2.88
CA PRO A 137 18.29 25.76 1.69
C PRO A 137 17.70 24.34 1.76
N GLY A 138 17.03 23.92 0.67
CA GLY A 138 16.44 22.59 0.54
C GLY A 138 15.06 22.41 1.20
N TRP A 139 14.60 23.37 2.02
CA TRP A 139 13.31 23.25 2.69
C TRP A 139 12.14 23.47 1.74
N ALA A 140 12.18 24.52 0.93
CA ALA A 140 11.12 24.82 -0.04
C ALA A 140 10.99 23.71 -1.10
N GLU A 141 12.10 23.22 -1.61
CA GLU A 141 12.15 22.12 -2.58
C GLU A 141 11.55 20.84 -1.98
N SER A 142 11.93 20.50 -0.75
CA SER A 142 11.37 19.33 -0.06
C SER A 142 9.86 19.45 0.13
N GLN A 143 9.36 20.65 0.50
CA GLN A 143 7.92 20.89 0.65
C GLN A 143 7.19 20.80 -0.69
N LEU A 144 7.80 21.22 -1.79
CA LEU A 144 7.24 21.05 -3.13
C LEU A 144 7.06 19.55 -3.47
N PHE A 145 8.08 18.72 -3.24
CA PHE A 145 7.97 17.26 -3.45
C PHE A 145 6.89 16.64 -2.56
N ILE A 146 6.83 17.00 -1.29
CA ILE A 146 5.80 16.54 -0.36
C ILE A 146 4.40 16.89 -0.88
N THR A 147 4.23 18.09 -1.40
CA THR A 147 2.95 18.60 -1.92
C THR A 147 2.56 17.86 -3.20
N ILE A 148 3.46 17.72 -4.17
CA ILE A 148 3.22 16.97 -5.41
C ILE A 148 2.83 15.52 -5.08
N GLY A 149 3.61 14.86 -4.24
CA GLY A 149 3.30 13.49 -3.81
C GLY A 149 1.95 13.38 -3.09
N GLY A 150 1.61 14.37 -2.27
CA GLY A 150 0.32 14.47 -1.60
C GLY A 150 -0.86 14.58 -2.56
N TYR A 151 -0.76 15.43 -3.58
CA TYR A 151 -1.79 15.54 -4.62
C TYR A 151 -1.93 14.26 -5.46
N MET A 152 -0.82 13.58 -5.77
CA MET A 152 -0.87 12.30 -6.48
C MET A 152 -1.61 11.23 -5.67
N VAL A 153 -1.31 11.09 -4.38
CA VAL A 153 -2.01 10.17 -3.48
C VAL A 153 -3.49 10.54 -3.38
N GLY A 154 -3.81 11.83 -3.23
CA GLY A 154 -5.18 12.32 -3.17
C GLY A 154 -5.96 12.01 -4.46
N LEU A 155 -5.36 12.25 -5.63
CA LEU A 155 -5.97 11.89 -6.91
C LEU A 155 -6.16 10.37 -7.04
N GLY A 156 -5.16 9.60 -6.64
CA GLY A 156 -5.28 8.13 -6.61
C GLY A 156 -6.45 7.67 -5.75
N PHE A 157 -6.62 8.27 -4.57
CA PHE A 157 -7.75 7.97 -3.68
C PHE A 157 -9.11 8.36 -4.30
N LEU A 158 -9.19 9.50 -4.97
CA LEU A 158 -10.42 9.90 -5.68
C LEU A 158 -10.76 8.90 -6.81
N ILE A 159 -9.77 8.42 -7.56
CA ILE A 159 -9.96 7.38 -8.57
C ILE A 159 -10.45 6.08 -7.91
N PHE A 160 -9.92 5.72 -6.74
CA PHE A 160 -10.39 4.56 -5.98
C PHE A 160 -11.87 4.69 -5.63
N VAL A 161 -12.27 5.80 -5.02
CA VAL A 161 -13.67 6.05 -4.64
C VAL A 161 -14.58 6.01 -5.87
N PHE A 162 -14.18 6.66 -6.96
CA PHE A 162 -14.92 6.62 -8.21
C PHE A 162 -15.03 5.20 -8.77
N ASN A 163 -13.93 4.45 -8.80
CA ASN A 163 -13.92 3.06 -9.30
C ASN A 163 -14.89 2.18 -8.50
N VAL A 164 -14.84 2.28 -7.18
CA VAL A 164 -15.71 1.52 -6.27
C VAL A 164 -17.18 1.86 -6.52
N ALA A 165 -17.53 3.14 -6.52
CA ALA A 165 -18.90 3.60 -6.71
C ALA A 165 -19.46 3.25 -8.10
N TRP A 166 -18.67 3.50 -9.14
CA TRP A 166 -19.04 3.19 -10.51
C TRP A 166 -19.22 1.69 -10.73
N SER A 167 -18.26 0.89 -10.27
CA SER A 167 -18.25 -0.56 -10.49
C SER A 167 -19.34 -1.27 -9.69
N ALA A 168 -19.77 -0.74 -8.55
CA ALA A 168 -20.90 -1.27 -7.81
C ALA A 168 -22.21 -1.25 -8.63
N ARG A 169 -22.35 -0.30 -9.56
CA ARG A 169 -23.53 -0.18 -10.41
C ARG A 169 -23.31 -0.76 -11.82
N TYR A 170 -22.16 -0.50 -12.40
CA TYR A 170 -21.87 -0.77 -13.82
C TYR A 170 -20.76 -1.81 -14.04
N GLY A 171 -20.16 -2.35 -12.97
CA GLY A 171 -19.13 -3.38 -13.05
C GLY A 171 -19.67 -4.68 -13.65
N LYS A 172 -18.78 -5.46 -14.25
CA LYS A 172 -19.13 -6.80 -14.73
C LYS A 172 -19.57 -7.67 -13.54
N PRO A 173 -20.56 -8.55 -13.70
CA PRO A 173 -20.88 -9.54 -12.68
C PRO A 173 -19.62 -10.31 -12.25
N ALA A 174 -19.45 -10.54 -10.97
CA ALA A 174 -18.40 -11.40 -10.47
C ALA A 174 -18.75 -12.87 -10.77
N ALA A 175 -17.75 -13.70 -11.02
CA ALA A 175 -17.92 -15.15 -11.04
C ALA A 175 -18.20 -15.66 -9.62
N ASP A 176 -18.72 -16.88 -9.50
CA ASP A 176 -18.94 -17.53 -8.19
C ASP A 176 -17.65 -17.63 -7.38
N ASP A 177 -16.52 -17.91 -8.05
CA ASP A 177 -15.17 -17.70 -7.51
C ASP A 177 -14.47 -16.59 -8.28
N PRO A 178 -14.39 -15.36 -7.72
CA PRO A 178 -13.72 -14.23 -8.35
C PRO A 178 -12.19 -14.39 -8.46
N TRP A 179 -11.60 -15.30 -7.69
CA TRP A 179 -10.16 -15.52 -7.57
C TRP A 179 -9.79 -17.00 -7.77
N PRO A 180 -10.09 -17.61 -8.93
CA PRO A 180 -9.87 -19.04 -9.14
C PRO A 180 -8.39 -19.36 -9.01
N VAL A 181 -8.08 -20.39 -8.25
CA VAL A 181 -6.74 -20.97 -8.17
C VAL A 181 -6.60 -21.99 -9.30
N GLU A 182 -5.75 -21.72 -10.29
CA GLU A 182 -5.46 -22.66 -11.36
C GLU A 182 -5.00 -23.99 -10.76
N GLY A 183 -5.75 -25.06 -10.99
CA GLY A 183 -5.49 -26.42 -10.47
C GLY A 183 -6.40 -26.86 -9.31
N GLY A 184 -7.32 -26.01 -8.82
CA GLY A 184 -8.25 -26.36 -7.73
C GLY A 184 -9.49 -27.15 -8.13
N GLU A 185 -9.77 -27.32 -9.41
CA GLU A 185 -11.00 -27.99 -9.88
C GLU A 185 -10.95 -29.52 -9.79
N ALA A 186 -9.81 -30.14 -9.48
CA ALA A 186 -9.69 -31.61 -9.45
C ALA A 186 -9.96 -32.25 -8.08
N GLU A 187 -10.08 -31.47 -6.99
CA GLU A 187 -10.12 -32.07 -5.63
C GLU A 187 -11.51 -32.00 -4.95
N THR A 188 -12.51 -31.36 -5.56
CA THR A 188 -13.85 -31.25 -4.95
C THR A 188 -14.94 -32.14 -5.56
N ALA A 189 -14.61 -32.91 -6.59
CA ALA A 189 -15.49 -33.94 -7.09
C ALA A 189 -15.15 -35.31 -6.42
N ALA A 190 -15.42 -35.44 -5.12
CA ALA A 190 -15.55 -36.75 -4.53
C ALA A 190 -16.74 -37.44 -5.21
N PRO A 191 -16.60 -38.67 -5.75
CA PRO A 191 -17.72 -39.37 -6.33
C PRO A 191 -18.80 -39.59 -5.28
N ALA A 192 -20.02 -39.21 -5.59
CA ALA A 192 -21.18 -39.54 -4.77
C ALA A 192 -21.19 -41.04 -4.51
N ALA A 193 -21.21 -41.41 -3.24
CA ALA A 193 -21.36 -42.83 -2.85
C ALA A 193 -22.66 -43.41 -3.48
N PRO A 194 -22.64 -44.61 -4.00
CA PRO A 194 -23.83 -45.21 -4.54
C PRO A 194 -24.87 -45.37 -3.43
N ALA A 195 -26.08 -44.94 -3.74
CA ALA A 195 -27.24 -45.17 -2.87
C ALA A 195 -27.51 -46.66 -2.77
N GLU A 196 -27.44 -47.22 -1.56
CA GLU A 196 -27.99 -48.52 -1.21
C GLU A 196 -29.48 -48.45 -1.00
#